data_78ef55aaf50055c243c0fdaf9220d777
#
_entry.id   78ef55aaf50055c243c0fdaf9220d777
#
_cell.length_a   1.000
_cell.length_b   1.000
_cell.length_c   1.000
_cell.angle_alpha   90.00
_cell.angle_beta   90.00
_cell.angle_gamma   90.00
#
_symmetry.space_group_name_H-M   'P 1'
#
loop_
_entity.id
_entity.type
_entity.pdbx_description
1 polymer ?
#
loop_
_entity_poly.entity_id
_entity_poly.type
_entity_poly.pdbx_seq_one_letter_code
_entity_poly.pdbx_strand_id
1 'polypeptide(L)'
;MKEKKFVSAVAYLYNDEDSVLEFLKSLDGYLFEKFEHYEIILVNDRSTDRTVGIIDENKKLLNSESVIILNLAWRHGLEPAMLAGTEMSIGDYVFEFDSTAIDYTFETLNEIYDKAANGFDIVGAYPDGPQKTTSKLFYAFLKKVSYLNLELTTENLKIVSRRALNRVLDLREKTRYRKALYRYSGFPCASVKYTPVKTAARAKRSLSERVSLAADVIFAFSDLGMKISIILSTLFFMLSLGIGFYAIVIYLTLKTVVTGWTTLSLFLSCGFSGIFLVLGILGKYLTMLLTEVQNRPSYIVRSVERINKND
;
A
#
# COMPACT_ATOMS: atom_id res chain seq x y z
N MET A 1 31.36 18.43 -2.38
CA MET A 1 31.89 17.10 -2.77
C MET A 1 30.69 16.20 -2.96
N LYS A 2 30.56 15.49 -4.09
CA LYS A 2 29.44 14.59 -4.31
C LYS A 2 29.56 13.33 -3.46
N GLU A 3 28.40 12.77 -3.11
CA GLU A 3 28.33 11.49 -2.38
C GLU A 3 28.71 10.33 -3.30
N LYS A 4 29.55 9.41 -2.79
CA LYS A 4 30.06 8.26 -3.57
C LYS A 4 29.09 7.06 -3.57
N LYS A 5 28.05 7.12 -2.77
CA LYS A 5 27.03 6.06 -2.72
C LYS A 5 26.21 6.04 -4.00
N PHE A 6 25.96 4.84 -4.52
CA PHE A 6 25.05 4.67 -5.63
C PHE A 6 23.60 4.77 -5.16
N VAL A 7 22.80 5.59 -5.84
CA VAL A 7 21.42 5.83 -5.43
C VAL A 7 20.47 5.53 -6.58
N SER A 8 19.39 4.80 -6.27
CA SER A 8 18.26 4.61 -7.18
C SER A 8 17.11 5.50 -6.76
N ALA A 9 16.44 6.14 -7.73
CA ALA A 9 15.20 6.85 -7.53
C ALA A 9 14.09 6.13 -8.29
N VAL A 10 13.12 5.58 -7.58
CA VAL A 10 11.97 4.86 -8.15
C VAL A 10 10.72 5.71 -8.02
N ALA A 11 10.04 5.99 -9.14
CA ALA A 11 8.84 6.82 -9.16
C ALA A 11 7.68 6.11 -9.85
N TYR A 12 6.50 6.19 -9.23
CA TYR A 12 5.24 5.72 -9.79
C TYR A 12 4.65 6.72 -10.76
N LEU A 13 4.23 6.25 -11.94
CA LEU A 13 3.57 7.04 -12.97
C LEU A 13 2.23 6.43 -13.36
N TYR A 14 1.19 7.26 -13.34
CA TYR A 14 -0.12 6.92 -13.89
C TYR A 14 -0.89 8.17 -14.28
N ASN A 15 -0.93 8.49 -15.57
CA ASN A 15 -1.59 9.66 -16.13
C ASN A 15 -1.11 10.96 -15.46
N ASP A 16 0.19 11.21 -15.54
CA ASP A 16 0.90 12.30 -14.90
C ASP A 16 1.47 13.31 -15.93
N GLU A 17 0.83 13.47 -17.11
CA GLU A 17 1.34 14.34 -18.18
C GLU A 17 1.61 15.77 -17.74
N ASP A 18 0.82 16.30 -16.79
CA ASP A 18 0.96 17.67 -16.29
C ASP A 18 2.15 17.86 -15.34
N SER A 19 2.63 16.81 -14.67
CA SER A 19 3.62 16.92 -13.58
C SER A 19 4.94 16.17 -13.84
N VAL A 20 4.93 15.19 -14.73
CA VAL A 20 6.08 14.28 -14.94
C VAL A 20 7.35 15.00 -15.37
N LEU A 21 7.23 16.04 -16.22
CA LEU A 21 8.41 16.73 -16.72
C LEU A 21 9.08 17.58 -15.64
N GLU A 22 8.30 18.32 -14.87
CA GLU A 22 8.80 19.12 -13.74
C GLU A 22 9.43 18.23 -12.68
N PHE A 23 8.74 17.14 -12.33
CA PHE A 23 9.24 16.14 -11.41
C PHE A 23 10.59 15.56 -11.87
N LEU A 24 10.66 15.09 -13.11
CA LEU A 24 11.85 14.45 -13.64
C LEU A 24 13.05 15.40 -13.70
N LYS A 25 12.86 16.62 -14.17
CA LYS A 25 13.93 17.65 -14.19
C LYS A 25 14.41 18.00 -12.79
N SER A 26 13.49 18.19 -11.86
CA SER A 26 13.83 18.55 -10.48
C SER A 26 14.57 17.41 -9.78
N LEU A 27 14.10 16.17 -9.96
CA LEU A 27 14.72 14.99 -9.38
C LEU A 27 16.12 14.73 -9.96
N ASP A 28 16.25 14.76 -11.30
CA ASP A 28 17.52 14.56 -11.99
C ASP A 28 18.54 15.65 -11.60
N GLY A 29 18.11 16.90 -11.55
CA GLY A 29 18.98 18.01 -11.09
C GLY A 29 19.49 17.78 -9.66
N TYR A 30 18.61 17.42 -8.74
CA TYR A 30 18.99 17.12 -7.35
C TYR A 30 19.99 15.96 -7.26
N LEU A 31 19.69 14.83 -7.94
CA LEU A 31 20.54 13.65 -7.90
C LEU A 31 21.90 13.93 -8.54
N PHE A 32 21.94 14.66 -9.67
CA PHE A 32 23.17 15.03 -10.33
C PHE A 32 24.07 15.92 -9.46
N GLU A 33 23.50 16.87 -8.72
CA GLU A 33 24.27 17.73 -7.82
C GLU A 33 24.82 16.99 -6.60
N LYS A 34 24.04 16.06 -6.05
CA LYS A 34 24.33 15.40 -4.76
C LYS A 34 25.18 14.15 -4.91
N PHE A 35 24.98 13.31 -5.95
CA PHE A 35 25.60 11.98 -6.07
C PHE A 35 26.53 11.85 -7.27
N GLU A 36 27.59 11.05 -7.12
CA GLU A 36 28.48 10.70 -8.23
C GLU A 36 27.80 9.73 -9.21
N HIS A 37 27.05 8.76 -8.67
CA HIS A 37 26.36 7.72 -9.43
C HIS A 37 24.91 7.58 -8.98
N TYR A 38 23.99 7.58 -9.92
CA TYR A 38 22.57 7.40 -9.67
C TYR A 38 21.84 6.86 -10.89
N GLU A 39 20.68 6.27 -10.64
CA GLU A 39 19.73 5.86 -11.67
C GLU A 39 18.32 6.34 -11.35
N ILE A 40 17.49 6.53 -12.37
CA ILE A 40 16.08 6.88 -12.23
C ILE A 40 15.25 5.77 -12.88
N ILE A 41 14.34 5.19 -12.13
CA ILE A 41 13.42 4.14 -12.58
C ILE A 41 12.01 4.69 -12.50
N LEU A 42 11.38 4.86 -13.65
CA LEU A 42 10.04 5.37 -13.83
C LEU A 42 9.10 4.20 -14.09
N VAL A 43 8.22 3.89 -13.18
CA VAL A 43 7.29 2.75 -13.30
C VAL A 43 5.96 3.24 -13.87
N ASN A 44 5.76 3.01 -15.16
CA ASN A 44 4.54 3.35 -15.86
C ASN A 44 3.47 2.27 -15.67
N ASP A 45 2.47 2.56 -14.84
CA ASP A 45 1.34 1.68 -14.53
C ASP A 45 0.22 1.81 -15.58
N ARG A 46 0.59 1.63 -16.86
CA ARG A 46 -0.34 1.71 -17.99
C ARG A 46 -0.98 3.10 -18.17
N SER A 47 -0.20 4.18 -18.19
CA SER A 47 -0.71 5.50 -18.56
C SER A 47 -1.33 5.48 -19.95
N THR A 48 -2.42 6.23 -20.13
CA THR A 48 -3.17 6.36 -21.37
C THR A 48 -3.07 7.75 -21.98
N ASP A 49 -2.45 8.69 -21.25
CA ASP A 49 -2.17 10.06 -21.65
C ASP A 49 -0.75 10.20 -22.29
N ARG A 50 -0.25 11.40 -22.39
CA ARG A 50 1.06 11.69 -22.97
C ARG A 50 2.24 11.52 -22.00
N THR A 51 2.03 10.96 -20.79
CA THR A 51 3.09 10.84 -19.77
C THR A 51 4.39 10.28 -20.31
N VAL A 52 4.35 9.10 -20.98
CA VAL A 52 5.55 8.46 -21.53
C VAL A 52 6.14 9.25 -22.70
N GLY A 53 5.28 9.78 -23.58
CA GLY A 53 5.72 10.61 -24.70
C GLY A 53 6.48 11.85 -24.26
N ILE A 54 6.03 12.54 -23.20
CA ILE A 54 6.70 13.72 -22.63
C ILE A 54 8.10 13.36 -22.11
N ILE A 55 8.25 12.19 -21.48
CA ILE A 55 9.55 11.74 -20.99
C ILE A 55 10.51 11.51 -22.18
N ASP A 56 10.04 10.80 -23.21
CA ASP A 56 10.86 10.49 -24.38
C ASP A 56 11.26 11.75 -25.17
N GLU A 57 10.33 12.70 -25.37
CA GLU A 57 10.60 13.99 -26.03
C GLU A 57 11.65 14.84 -25.29
N ASN A 58 11.77 14.69 -23.96
CA ASN A 58 12.64 15.50 -23.12
C ASN A 58 13.88 14.76 -22.61
N LYS A 59 14.14 13.53 -23.04
CA LYS A 59 15.27 12.70 -22.58
C LYS A 59 16.63 13.39 -22.68
N LYS A 60 16.85 14.17 -23.74
CA LYS A 60 18.11 14.90 -23.96
C LYS A 60 18.40 16.01 -22.94
N LEU A 61 17.41 16.43 -22.17
CA LEU A 61 17.56 17.44 -21.13
C LEU A 61 18.04 16.87 -19.79
N LEU A 62 18.10 15.55 -19.66
CA LEU A 62 18.48 14.88 -18.43
C LEU A 62 19.99 14.74 -18.31
N ASN A 63 20.50 14.85 -17.09
CA ASN A 63 21.90 14.63 -16.75
C ASN A 63 22.21 13.16 -16.55
N SER A 64 21.22 12.38 -16.11
CA SER A 64 21.36 10.95 -15.82
C SER A 64 21.78 10.16 -17.04
N GLU A 65 22.74 9.25 -16.84
CA GLU A 65 23.14 8.25 -17.84
C GLU A 65 22.23 7.03 -17.85
N SER A 66 21.44 6.83 -16.80
CA SER A 66 20.58 5.67 -16.61
C SER A 66 19.17 6.07 -16.18
N VAL A 67 18.32 6.32 -17.15
CA VAL A 67 16.87 6.46 -16.93
C VAL A 67 16.17 5.25 -17.54
N ILE A 68 15.38 4.55 -16.74
CA ILE A 68 14.68 3.34 -17.12
C ILE A 68 13.17 3.59 -17.01
N ILE A 69 12.43 3.34 -18.07
CA ILE A 69 10.97 3.28 -18.04
C ILE A 69 10.55 1.83 -17.97
N LEU A 70 9.91 1.44 -16.88
CA LEU A 70 9.34 0.12 -16.66
C LEU A 70 7.84 0.16 -16.99
N ASN A 71 7.46 -0.32 -18.16
CA ASN A 71 6.07 -0.35 -18.58
C ASN A 71 5.38 -1.63 -18.09
N LEU A 72 4.31 -1.49 -17.31
CA LEU A 72 3.49 -2.62 -16.86
C LEU A 72 2.46 -3.02 -17.92
N ALA A 73 2.08 -4.30 -17.94
CA ALA A 73 1.19 -4.87 -18.95
C ALA A 73 -0.24 -4.30 -18.84
N TRP A 74 -0.73 -4.10 -17.63
CA TRP A 74 -2.01 -3.46 -17.29
C TRP A 74 -1.85 -2.64 -16.01
N ARG A 75 -2.90 -1.92 -15.62
CA ARG A 75 -2.91 -1.15 -14.37
C ARG A 75 -2.93 -2.09 -13.17
N HIS A 76 -1.85 -2.12 -12.40
CA HIS A 76 -1.69 -2.94 -11.20
C HIS A 76 -1.95 -2.14 -9.91
N GLY A 77 -1.86 -0.82 -9.98
CA GLY A 77 -1.91 0.08 -8.83
C GLY A 77 -0.54 0.35 -8.23
N LEU A 78 -0.50 1.31 -7.30
CA LEU A 78 0.74 1.85 -6.74
C LEU A 78 1.67 0.79 -6.12
N GLU A 79 1.12 -0.10 -5.28
CA GLU A 79 1.96 -1.01 -4.49
C GLU A 79 2.70 -2.04 -5.36
N PRO A 80 2.01 -2.78 -6.29
CA PRO A 80 2.71 -3.69 -7.18
C PRO A 80 3.66 -2.98 -8.17
N ALA A 81 3.28 -1.80 -8.65
CA ALA A 81 4.13 -1.02 -9.55
C ALA A 81 5.42 -0.59 -8.87
N MET A 82 5.34 -0.01 -7.69
CA MET A 82 6.53 0.39 -6.94
C MET A 82 7.41 -0.79 -6.53
N LEU A 83 6.80 -1.95 -6.28
CA LEU A 83 7.56 -3.17 -6.03
C LEU A 83 8.39 -3.53 -7.26
N ALA A 84 7.78 -3.51 -8.46
CA ALA A 84 8.50 -3.80 -9.71
C ALA A 84 9.71 -2.86 -9.90
N GLY A 85 9.54 -1.57 -9.62
CA GLY A 85 10.63 -0.59 -9.70
C GLY A 85 11.72 -0.83 -8.64
N THR A 86 11.35 -1.13 -7.42
CA THR A 86 12.32 -1.38 -6.35
C THR A 86 13.06 -2.70 -6.52
N GLU A 87 12.43 -3.73 -7.06
CA GLU A 87 13.12 -4.99 -7.43
C GLU A 87 14.15 -4.77 -8.55
N MET A 88 13.91 -3.83 -9.46
CA MET A 88 14.85 -3.49 -10.53
C MET A 88 16.00 -2.60 -10.07
N SER A 89 15.84 -1.87 -8.98
CA SER A 89 16.83 -0.91 -8.50
C SER A 89 18.09 -1.59 -7.96
N ILE A 90 19.26 -0.97 -8.16
CA ILE A 90 20.57 -1.53 -7.74
C ILE A 90 21.34 -0.64 -6.74
N GLY A 91 20.88 0.58 -6.47
CA GLY A 91 21.54 1.54 -5.58
C GLY A 91 21.68 1.07 -4.13
N ASP A 92 22.68 1.58 -3.41
CA ASP A 92 22.87 1.37 -1.96
C ASP A 92 21.69 1.91 -1.15
N TYR A 93 21.08 2.99 -1.64
CA TYR A 93 19.88 3.60 -1.12
C TYR A 93 18.87 3.77 -2.25
N VAL A 94 17.60 3.56 -1.94
CA VAL A 94 16.50 3.70 -2.90
C VAL A 94 15.52 4.75 -2.41
N PHE A 95 15.42 5.85 -3.15
CA PHE A 95 14.35 6.81 -2.98
C PHE A 95 13.08 6.27 -3.65
N GLU A 96 11.98 6.29 -2.94
CA GLU A 96 10.66 5.88 -3.43
C GLU A 96 9.72 7.07 -3.46
N PHE A 97 9.16 7.36 -4.64
CA PHE A 97 8.21 8.44 -4.89
C PHE A 97 6.86 7.84 -5.28
N ASP A 98 5.87 7.95 -4.39
CA ASP A 98 4.52 7.43 -4.62
C ASP A 98 3.70 8.31 -5.60
N SER A 99 4.24 9.45 -6.05
CA SER A 99 3.61 10.41 -6.96
C SER A 99 4.65 11.35 -7.55
N THR A 100 4.38 11.88 -8.74
CA THR A 100 5.16 12.94 -9.41
C THR A 100 4.84 14.34 -8.90
N ALA A 101 3.84 14.50 -8.03
CA ALA A 101 3.53 15.80 -7.43
C ALA A 101 4.60 16.21 -6.42
N ILE A 102 5.33 17.28 -6.73
CA ILE A 102 6.36 17.85 -5.85
C ILE A 102 5.66 18.79 -4.87
N ASP A 103 5.54 18.33 -3.62
CA ASP A 103 5.05 19.16 -2.50
C ASP A 103 6.08 19.30 -1.38
N TYR A 104 7.33 18.94 -1.66
CA TYR A 104 8.49 18.97 -0.76
C TYR A 104 9.63 19.78 -1.40
N THR A 105 10.61 20.14 -0.59
CA THR A 105 11.82 20.85 -1.04
C THR A 105 13.03 19.91 -1.11
N PHE A 106 14.11 20.37 -1.75
CA PHE A 106 15.37 19.61 -1.78
C PHE A 106 15.98 19.42 -0.39
N GLU A 107 15.76 20.34 0.53
CA GLU A 107 16.16 20.19 1.93
C GLU A 107 15.52 18.96 2.56
N THR A 108 14.26 18.67 2.21
CA THR A 108 13.59 17.43 2.67
C THR A 108 14.29 16.17 2.16
N LEU A 109 14.70 16.16 0.87
CA LEU A 109 15.48 15.05 0.30
C LEU A 109 16.83 14.89 0.99
N ASN A 110 17.52 15.99 1.29
CA ASN A 110 18.76 15.97 2.03
C ASN A 110 18.56 15.42 3.44
N GLU A 111 17.53 15.88 4.16
CA GLU A 111 17.26 15.44 5.53
C GLU A 111 16.96 13.95 5.63
N ILE A 112 16.17 13.39 4.68
CA ILE A 112 15.90 11.95 4.68
C ILE A 112 17.14 11.14 4.32
N TYR A 113 17.98 11.62 3.38
CA TYR A 113 19.24 10.98 3.04
C TYR A 113 20.21 11.01 4.21
N ASP A 114 20.39 12.15 4.86
CA ASP A 114 21.31 12.31 5.98
C ASP A 114 20.91 11.40 7.17
N LYS A 115 19.62 11.28 7.46
CA LYS A 115 19.15 10.31 8.47
C LYS A 115 19.44 8.87 8.06
N ALA A 116 19.26 8.52 6.78
CA ALA A 116 19.56 7.19 6.28
C ALA A 116 21.08 6.90 6.36
N ALA A 117 21.93 7.86 6.00
CA ALA A 117 23.38 7.77 6.10
C ALA A 117 23.85 7.66 7.57
N ASN A 118 23.09 8.22 8.52
CA ASN A 118 23.38 8.16 9.97
C ASN A 118 22.80 6.92 10.68
N GLY A 119 22.42 5.88 9.93
CA GLY A 119 22.13 4.55 10.49
C GLY A 119 20.65 4.16 10.53
N PHE A 120 19.73 4.99 10.03
CA PHE A 120 18.35 4.57 9.82
C PHE A 120 18.22 3.89 8.46
N ASP A 121 17.59 2.73 8.42
CA ASP A 121 17.42 1.98 7.20
C ASP A 121 16.22 2.43 6.37
N ILE A 122 15.21 2.98 7.02
CA ILE A 122 13.97 3.40 6.41
C ILE A 122 13.61 4.78 6.95
N VAL A 123 13.61 5.79 6.07
CA VAL A 123 13.26 7.16 6.46
C VAL A 123 12.13 7.66 5.56
N GLY A 124 10.95 7.89 6.15
CA GLY A 124 9.80 8.44 5.44
C GLY A 124 9.65 9.93 5.66
N ALA A 125 9.20 10.66 4.63
CA ALA A 125 8.83 12.06 4.76
C ALA A 125 7.30 12.24 4.67
N TYR A 126 6.74 13.08 5.53
CA TYR A 126 5.31 13.37 5.54
C TYR A 126 5.05 14.86 5.74
N PRO A 127 4.00 15.40 5.07
CA PRO A 127 3.67 16.82 5.17
C PRO A 127 3.22 17.19 6.59
N ASP A 128 3.71 18.32 7.10
CA ASP A 128 3.20 18.90 8.34
C ASP A 128 1.87 19.60 8.04
N GLY A 129 0.83 19.12 8.67
CA GLY A 129 -0.52 19.65 8.47
C GLY A 129 -1.61 18.76 9.07
N PRO A 130 -2.86 19.24 9.11
CA PRO A 130 -3.96 18.47 9.63
C PRO A 130 -4.22 17.25 8.74
N GLN A 131 -3.86 16.07 9.25
CA GLN A 131 -4.24 14.81 8.58
C GLN A 131 -5.77 14.73 8.50
N LYS A 132 -6.29 14.25 7.36
CA LYS A 132 -7.73 14.03 7.21
C LYS A 132 -8.25 13.14 8.33
N THR A 133 -9.36 13.54 8.93
CA THR A 133 -9.98 12.84 10.09
C THR A 133 -10.21 11.35 9.80
N THR A 134 -10.60 11.03 8.56
CA THR A 134 -10.78 9.64 8.10
C THR A 134 -9.48 8.83 8.12
N SER A 135 -8.34 9.42 7.75
CA SER A 135 -7.03 8.75 7.80
C SER A 135 -6.57 8.56 9.24
N LYS A 136 -6.77 9.56 10.10
CA LYS A 136 -6.45 9.43 11.53
C LYS A 136 -7.26 8.31 12.19
N LEU A 137 -8.56 8.24 11.91
CA LEU A 137 -9.43 7.21 12.46
C LEU A 137 -9.02 5.81 11.96
N PHE A 138 -8.72 5.68 10.66
CA PHE A 138 -8.25 4.43 10.07
C PHE A 138 -6.94 3.95 10.69
N TYR A 139 -5.93 4.83 10.81
CA TYR A 139 -4.65 4.45 11.40
C TYR A 139 -4.74 4.17 12.91
N ALA A 140 -5.58 4.91 13.64
CA ALA A 140 -5.84 4.63 15.05
C ALA A 140 -6.53 3.27 15.25
N PHE A 141 -7.50 2.94 14.38
CA PHE A 141 -8.15 1.64 14.36
C PHE A 141 -7.16 0.52 14.01
N LEU A 142 -6.34 0.71 12.97
CA LEU A 142 -5.35 -0.27 12.56
C LEU A 142 -4.29 -0.50 13.65
N LYS A 143 -3.83 0.55 14.31
CA LYS A 143 -2.90 0.44 15.46
C LYS A 143 -3.48 -0.41 16.61
N LYS A 144 -4.80 -0.33 16.85
CA LYS A 144 -5.47 -1.08 17.92
C LYS A 144 -5.73 -2.55 17.55
N VAL A 145 -5.90 -2.83 16.28
CA VAL A 145 -6.41 -4.13 15.78
C VAL A 145 -5.30 -4.97 15.15
N SER A 146 -4.28 -4.34 14.57
CA SER A 146 -3.13 -5.04 14.01
C SER A 146 -2.27 -5.63 15.15
N TYR A 147 -1.81 -6.86 14.95
CA TYR A 147 -0.81 -7.49 15.82
C TYR A 147 0.57 -6.83 15.70
N LEU A 148 0.75 -5.97 14.71
CA LEU A 148 1.93 -5.12 14.54
C LEU A 148 1.56 -3.73 15.06
N ASN A 149 2.36 -3.18 15.97
CA ASN A 149 2.20 -1.82 16.49
C ASN A 149 2.56 -0.80 15.38
N LEU A 150 1.78 -0.83 14.27
CA LEU A 150 2.04 -0.09 13.05
C LEU A 150 1.72 1.39 13.24
N GLU A 151 2.74 2.20 13.49
CA GLU A 151 2.64 3.65 13.34
C GLU A 151 2.75 4.01 11.85
N LEU A 152 1.65 3.81 11.12
CA LEU A 152 1.60 4.16 9.70
C LEU A 152 1.33 5.67 9.56
N THR A 153 2.18 6.31 8.78
CA THR A 153 2.06 7.74 8.43
C THR A 153 1.72 7.91 6.94
N THR A 154 1.20 9.08 6.60
CA THR A 154 0.86 9.43 5.21
C THR A 154 2.13 9.81 4.42
N GLU A 155 3.13 8.95 4.41
CA GLU A 155 4.36 9.14 3.66
C GLU A 155 4.10 8.91 2.16
N ASN A 156 4.58 9.82 1.30
CA ASN A 156 4.57 9.65 -0.16
C ASN A 156 5.98 9.64 -0.74
N LEU A 157 6.95 9.95 0.09
CA LEU A 157 8.37 9.99 -0.20
C LEU A 157 9.11 9.27 0.92
N LYS A 158 10.02 8.39 0.56
CA LYS A 158 10.88 7.69 1.52
C LYS A 158 12.21 7.32 0.89
N ILE A 159 13.18 7.03 1.72
CA ILE A 159 14.44 6.41 1.35
C ILE A 159 14.59 5.10 2.13
N VAL A 160 15.07 4.08 1.45
CA VAL A 160 15.28 2.74 2.03
C VAL A 160 16.69 2.26 1.72
N SER A 161 17.39 1.73 2.71
CA SER A 161 18.70 1.10 2.50
C SER A 161 18.56 -0.21 1.71
N ARG A 162 19.58 -0.57 0.94
CA ARG A 162 19.60 -1.82 0.17
C ARG A 162 19.39 -3.06 1.05
N ARG A 163 19.97 -3.08 2.24
CA ARG A 163 19.82 -4.22 3.16
C ARG A 163 18.39 -4.40 3.63
N ALA A 164 17.69 -3.30 3.96
CA ALA A 164 16.29 -3.35 4.37
C ALA A 164 15.38 -3.70 3.20
N LEU A 165 15.63 -3.12 2.03
CA LEU A 165 14.86 -3.40 0.81
C LEU A 165 14.96 -4.88 0.43
N ASN A 166 16.17 -5.44 0.34
CA ASN A 166 16.38 -6.85 0.01
C ASN A 166 15.62 -7.75 0.99
N ARG A 167 15.65 -7.44 2.29
CA ARG A 167 14.94 -8.24 3.29
C ARG A 167 13.43 -8.19 3.10
N VAL A 168 12.88 -7.02 2.76
CA VAL A 168 11.45 -6.86 2.49
C VAL A 168 11.04 -7.60 1.20
N LEU A 169 11.86 -7.54 0.17
CA LEU A 169 11.64 -8.28 -1.08
C LEU A 169 11.66 -9.80 -0.85
N ASP A 170 12.57 -10.29 0.02
CA ASP A 170 12.69 -11.71 0.38
C ASP A 170 11.46 -12.26 1.13
N LEU A 171 10.69 -11.42 1.82
CA LEU A 171 9.49 -11.84 2.55
C LEU A 171 8.43 -12.49 1.64
N ARG A 172 8.47 -12.26 0.32
CA ARG A 172 7.58 -12.82 -0.71
C ARG A 172 6.08 -12.73 -0.35
N GLU A 173 5.72 -11.87 0.58
CA GLU A 173 4.32 -11.67 0.95
C GLU A 173 3.55 -11.04 -0.22
N LYS A 174 2.41 -11.61 -0.57
CA LYS A 174 1.61 -11.19 -1.73
C LYS A 174 0.67 -10.04 -1.42
N THR A 175 0.23 -9.91 -0.18
CA THR A 175 -0.49 -8.73 0.27
C THR A 175 0.50 -7.62 0.59
N ARG A 176 1.07 -7.03 -0.46
CA ARG A 176 2.21 -6.12 -0.36
C ARG A 176 1.75 -4.68 -0.17
N TYR A 177 1.44 -4.33 1.05
CA TYR A 177 1.39 -2.93 1.46
C TYR A 177 2.77 -2.55 2.01
N ARG A 178 3.64 -1.99 1.15
CA ARG A 178 5.07 -1.72 1.44
C ARG A 178 5.29 -1.02 2.78
N LYS A 179 4.45 -0.03 3.13
CA LYS A 179 4.56 0.69 4.41
C LYS A 179 4.45 -0.24 5.63
N ALA A 180 3.57 -1.24 5.56
CA ALA A 180 3.45 -2.24 6.61
C ALA A 180 4.65 -3.19 6.62
N LEU A 181 5.10 -3.64 5.45
CA LEU A 181 6.25 -4.54 5.32
C LEU A 181 7.54 -3.89 5.85
N TYR A 182 7.77 -2.60 5.53
CA TYR A 182 8.92 -1.86 6.07
C TYR A 182 8.90 -1.78 7.59
N ARG A 183 7.75 -1.55 8.21
CA ARG A 183 7.63 -1.56 9.68
C ARG A 183 7.75 -2.96 10.26
N TYR A 184 7.23 -3.97 9.56
CA TYR A 184 7.34 -5.38 9.96
C TYR A 184 8.78 -5.90 9.92
N SER A 185 9.60 -5.38 9.03
CA SER A 185 11.00 -5.81 8.85
C SER A 185 11.86 -5.63 10.11
N GLY A 186 11.44 -4.79 11.06
CA GLY A 186 12.17 -4.52 12.29
C GLY A 186 13.42 -3.66 12.15
N PHE A 187 13.71 -3.15 10.95
CA PHE A 187 14.83 -2.24 10.73
C PHE A 187 14.61 -0.87 11.36
N PRO A 188 15.69 -0.15 11.75
CA PRO A 188 15.59 1.19 12.29
C PRO A 188 14.86 2.14 11.33
N CYS A 189 13.74 2.71 11.80
CA CYS A 189 12.92 3.62 11.04
C CYS A 189 12.98 5.03 11.62
N ALA A 190 13.01 6.03 10.77
CA ALA A 190 12.84 7.43 11.14
C ALA A 190 11.80 8.12 10.25
N SER A 191 11.37 9.29 10.65
CA SER A 191 10.50 10.12 9.84
C SER A 191 10.92 11.59 9.90
N VAL A 192 10.63 12.30 8.81
CA VAL A 192 10.89 13.72 8.63
C VAL A 192 9.57 14.41 8.36
N LYS A 193 9.33 15.53 9.01
CA LYS A 193 8.21 16.40 8.71
C LYS A 193 8.67 17.49 7.76
N TYR A 194 7.86 17.79 6.75
CA TYR A 194 8.13 18.93 5.87
C TYR A 194 6.90 19.82 5.71
N THR A 195 7.13 21.10 5.49
CA THR A 195 6.06 22.05 5.17
C THR A 195 5.73 21.93 3.69
N PRO A 196 4.49 21.53 3.32
CA PRO A 196 4.16 21.36 1.90
C PRO A 196 4.21 22.68 1.14
N VAL A 197 4.94 22.67 0.03
CA VAL A 197 4.92 23.76 -0.95
C VAL A 197 3.70 23.56 -1.84
N LYS A 198 2.92 24.62 -2.12
CA LYS A 198 1.73 24.56 -2.97
C LYS A 198 2.15 24.22 -4.40
N THR A 199 2.15 22.97 -4.75
CA THR A 199 2.36 22.53 -6.12
C THR A 199 1.42 21.39 -6.46
N ALA A 200 1.07 21.24 -7.73
CA ALA A 200 0.32 20.20 -8.42
C ALA A 200 -0.75 19.40 -7.64
N ALA A 201 -1.93 19.31 -8.24
CA ALA A 201 -3.03 18.48 -7.74
C ALA A 201 -2.63 17.00 -7.79
N ARG A 202 -2.52 16.36 -6.62
CA ARG A 202 -2.32 14.91 -6.53
C ARG A 202 -3.51 14.17 -7.15
N ALA A 203 -3.24 13.16 -7.97
CA ALA A 203 -4.27 12.26 -8.44
C ALA A 203 -5.04 11.66 -7.25
N LYS A 204 -6.35 11.91 -7.19
CA LYS A 204 -7.19 11.44 -6.09
C LYS A 204 -7.55 9.98 -6.35
N ARG A 205 -7.06 9.06 -5.53
CA ARG A 205 -7.56 7.68 -5.52
C ARG A 205 -9.08 7.68 -5.31
N SER A 206 -9.78 6.82 -6.04
CA SER A 206 -11.21 6.60 -5.86
C SER A 206 -11.54 6.17 -4.42
N LEU A 207 -12.73 6.47 -3.94
CA LEU A 207 -13.20 6.00 -2.63
C LEU A 207 -13.24 4.48 -2.55
N SER A 208 -13.63 3.79 -3.63
CA SER A 208 -13.66 2.33 -3.71
C SER A 208 -12.26 1.72 -3.59
N GLU A 209 -11.24 2.29 -4.25
CA GLU A 209 -9.85 1.85 -4.14
C GLU A 209 -9.30 2.01 -2.70
N ARG A 210 -9.69 3.11 -2.03
CA ARG A 210 -9.28 3.33 -0.62
C ARG A 210 -9.92 2.34 0.33
N VAL A 211 -11.20 2.03 0.14
CA VAL A 211 -11.93 1.07 0.97
C VAL A 211 -11.41 -0.35 0.73
N SER A 212 -11.18 -0.73 -0.52
CA SER A 212 -10.61 -2.03 -0.86
C SER A 212 -9.22 -2.21 -0.24
N LEU A 213 -8.33 -1.23 -0.41
CA LEU A 213 -7.00 -1.27 0.20
C LEU A 213 -7.07 -1.35 1.73
N ALA A 214 -7.97 -0.58 2.35
CA ALA A 214 -8.17 -0.62 3.80
C ALA A 214 -8.63 -2.00 4.27
N ALA A 215 -9.58 -2.62 3.57
CA ALA A 215 -10.03 -3.97 3.87
C ALA A 215 -8.89 -4.98 3.70
N ASP A 216 -8.14 -4.93 2.61
CA ASP A 216 -7.03 -5.84 2.35
C ASP A 216 -5.95 -5.74 3.43
N VAL A 217 -5.59 -4.53 3.85
CA VAL A 217 -4.63 -4.30 4.94
C VAL A 217 -5.16 -4.84 6.28
N ILE A 218 -6.44 -4.61 6.61
CA ILE A 218 -7.05 -5.13 7.84
C ILE A 218 -7.03 -6.67 7.85
N PHE A 219 -7.45 -7.31 6.76
CA PHE A 219 -7.48 -8.76 6.68
C PHE A 219 -6.06 -9.39 6.67
N ALA A 220 -5.08 -8.72 6.04
CA ALA A 220 -3.71 -9.23 5.96
C ALA A 220 -2.92 -9.09 7.28
N PHE A 221 -3.11 -7.97 8.00
CA PHE A 221 -2.31 -7.64 9.18
C PHE A 221 -3.11 -7.69 10.50
N SER A 222 -4.27 -8.37 10.51
CA SER A 222 -5.11 -8.45 11.69
C SER A 222 -5.95 -9.73 11.68
N ASP A 223 -6.06 -10.37 12.85
CA ASP A 223 -6.98 -11.50 13.09
C ASP A 223 -8.43 -11.05 13.29
N LEU A 224 -8.74 -9.78 13.04
CA LEU A 224 -10.04 -9.21 13.40
C LEU A 224 -11.18 -9.93 12.69
N GLY A 225 -11.04 -10.22 11.41
CA GLY A 225 -12.06 -10.95 10.65
C GLY A 225 -12.31 -12.33 11.23
N MET A 226 -11.27 -13.06 11.61
CA MET A 226 -11.39 -14.39 12.24
C MET A 226 -12.02 -14.28 13.63
N LYS A 227 -11.60 -13.32 14.46
CA LYS A 227 -12.19 -13.08 15.79
C LYS A 227 -13.67 -12.71 15.71
N ILE A 228 -14.05 -11.82 14.77
CA ILE A 228 -15.46 -11.48 14.54
C ILE A 228 -16.25 -12.71 14.11
N SER A 229 -15.71 -13.52 13.20
CA SER A 229 -16.36 -14.75 12.75
C SER A 229 -16.63 -15.71 13.91
N ILE A 230 -15.62 -15.94 14.77
CA ILE A 230 -15.76 -16.82 15.95
C ILE A 230 -16.78 -16.25 16.95
N ILE A 231 -16.69 -14.95 17.28
CA ILE A 231 -17.63 -14.30 18.21
C ILE A 231 -19.06 -14.41 17.68
N LEU A 232 -19.26 -14.12 16.39
CA LEU A 232 -20.57 -14.14 15.78
C LEU A 232 -21.14 -15.57 15.72
N SER A 233 -20.32 -16.57 15.35
CA SER A 233 -20.70 -17.97 15.36
C SER A 233 -21.10 -18.43 16.76
N THR A 234 -20.33 -18.06 17.78
CA THR A 234 -20.63 -18.38 19.18
C THR A 234 -21.94 -17.73 19.63
N LEU A 235 -22.16 -16.46 19.27
CA LEU A 235 -23.39 -15.75 19.59
C LEU A 235 -24.64 -16.43 18.97
N PHE A 236 -24.56 -16.74 17.68
CA PHE A 236 -25.66 -17.40 16.97
C PHE A 236 -25.91 -18.82 17.48
N PHE A 237 -24.84 -19.53 17.84
CA PHE A 237 -24.95 -20.85 18.46
C PHE A 237 -25.70 -20.81 19.82
N MET A 238 -25.30 -19.85 20.69
CA MET A 238 -25.96 -19.65 21.98
C MET A 238 -27.42 -19.21 21.83
N LEU A 239 -27.69 -18.32 20.87
CA LEU A 239 -29.05 -17.90 20.55
C LEU A 239 -29.89 -19.08 20.07
N SER A 240 -29.34 -19.92 19.20
CA SER A 240 -30.02 -21.13 18.69
C SER A 240 -30.35 -22.11 19.81
N LEU A 241 -29.39 -22.37 20.71
CA LEU A 241 -29.62 -23.22 21.88
C LEU A 241 -30.72 -22.67 22.80
N GLY A 242 -30.70 -21.35 23.05
CA GLY A 242 -31.71 -20.69 23.88
C GLY A 242 -33.12 -20.79 23.30
N ILE A 243 -33.27 -20.55 22.00
CA ILE A 243 -34.58 -20.68 21.33
C ILE A 243 -35.02 -22.14 21.25
N GLY A 244 -34.08 -23.06 20.99
CA GLY A 244 -34.37 -24.50 21.02
C GLY A 244 -34.85 -24.97 22.40
N PHE A 245 -34.18 -24.54 23.47
CA PHE A 245 -34.59 -24.85 24.84
C PHE A 245 -35.98 -24.23 25.15
N TYR A 246 -36.20 -22.98 24.79
CA TYR A 246 -37.51 -22.32 24.95
C TYR A 246 -38.63 -23.10 24.23
N ALA A 247 -38.39 -23.50 22.98
CA ALA A 247 -39.37 -24.29 22.21
C ALA A 247 -39.71 -25.67 22.89
N ILE A 248 -38.71 -26.36 23.45
CA ILE A 248 -38.92 -27.61 24.17
C ILE A 248 -39.75 -27.37 25.43
N VAL A 249 -39.43 -26.34 26.21
CA VAL A 249 -40.20 -26.01 27.45
C VAL A 249 -41.66 -25.69 27.10
N ILE A 250 -41.93 -24.88 26.08
CA ILE A 250 -43.28 -24.60 25.63
C ILE A 250 -44.02 -25.85 25.17
N TYR A 251 -43.38 -26.71 24.39
CA TYR A 251 -43.99 -27.95 23.91
C TYR A 251 -44.40 -28.87 25.07
N LEU A 252 -43.58 -28.94 26.13
CA LEU A 252 -43.86 -29.78 27.30
C LEU A 252 -44.91 -29.17 28.25
N THR A 253 -45.03 -27.82 28.28
CA THR A 253 -45.91 -27.14 29.24
C THR A 253 -47.26 -26.75 28.67
N LEU A 254 -47.33 -26.38 27.37
CA LEU A 254 -48.52 -25.89 26.70
C LEU A 254 -49.04 -26.95 25.71
N LYS A 255 -50.21 -27.55 25.99
CA LYS A 255 -50.85 -28.53 25.10
C LYS A 255 -51.56 -27.92 23.87
N THR A 256 -51.43 -26.65 23.64
CA THR A 256 -52.03 -25.90 22.50
C THR A 256 -50.99 -25.64 21.42
N VAL A 257 -51.42 -25.75 20.15
CA VAL A 257 -50.58 -25.41 19.00
C VAL A 257 -50.29 -23.92 19.08
N VAL A 258 -49.05 -23.57 19.37
CA VAL A 258 -48.58 -22.18 19.41
C VAL A 258 -48.48 -21.67 17.97
N THR A 259 -49.17 -20.59 17.64
CA THR A 259 -49.04 -19.88 16.40
C THR A 259 -47.65 -19.18 16.34
N GLY A 260 -46.59 -19.99 16.07
CA GLY A 260 -45.22 -19.55 16.13
C GLY A 260 -44.57 -19.23 14.78
N TRP A 261 -45.38 -19.10 13.70
CA TRP A 261 -44.87 -18.90 12.34
C TRP A 261 -43.92 -17.68 12.25
N THR A 262 -44.36 -16.55 12.80
CA THR A 262 -43.56 -15.30 12.77
C THR A 262 -42.24 -15.44 13.52
N THR A 263 -42.29 -16.07 14.69
CA THR A 263 -41.10 -16.32 15.51
C THR A 263 -40.10 -17.26 14.82
N LEU A 264 -40.63 -18.33 14.21
CA LEU A 264 -39.80 -19.27 13.44
C LEU A 264 -39.16 -18.61 12.22
N SER A 265 -39.95 -17.85 11.45
CA SER A 265 -39.44 -17.13 10.28
C SER A 265 -38.38 -16.09 10.65
N LEU A 266 -38.58 -15.32 11.73
CA LEU A 266 -37.61 -14.36 12.22
C LEU A 266 -36.31 -15.05 12.67
N PHE A 267 -36.42 -16.15 13.40
CA PHE A 267 -35.30 -16.93 13.87
C PHE A 267 -34.47 -17.52 12.71
N LEU A 268 -35.14 -18.13 11.74
CA LEU A 268 -34.48 -18.65 10.55
C LEU A 268 -33.79 -17.54 9.75
N SER A 269 -34.47 -16.42 9.53
CA SER A 269 -33.92 -15.28 8.80
C SER A 269 -32.67 -14.72 9.50
N CYS A 270 -32.72 -14.55 10.81
CA CYS A 270 -31.59 -14.07 11.61
C CYS A 270 -30.43 -15.10 11.59
N GLY A 271 -30.73 -16.38 11.77
CA GLY A 271 -29.75 -17.46 11.72
C GLY A 271 -29.04 -17.57 10.38
N PHE A 272 -29.81 -17.55 9.27
CA PHE A 272 -29.22 -17.58 7.93
C PHE A 272 -28.39 -16.32 7.62
N SER A 273 -28.84 -15.14 8.05
CA SER A 273 -28.07 -13.90 7.89
C SER A 273 -26.70 -14.00 8.58
N GLY A 274 -26.67 -14.57 9.80
CA GLY A 274 -25.42 -14.81 10.51
C GLY A 274 -24.51 -15.81 9.82
N ILE A 275 -25.07 -16.90 9.32
CA ILE A 275 -24.31 -17.93 8.58
C ILE A 275 -23.70 -17.33 7.31
N PHE A 276 -24.47 -16.57 6.51
CA PHE A 276 -23.95 -15.94 5.29
C PHE A 276 -22.87 -14.92 5.57
N LEU A 277 -22.97 -14.16 6.68
CA LEU A 277 -21.94 -13.21 7.07
C LEU A 277 -20.64 -13.94 7.43
N VAL A 278 -20.71 -15.01 8.22
CA VAL A 278 -19.53 -15.86 8.56
C VAL A 278 -18.92 -16.46 7.29
N LEU A 279 -19.76 -17.02 6.39
CA LEU A 279 -19.29 -17.57 5.12
C LEU A 279 -18.61 -16.51 4.25
N GLY A 280 -19.13 -15.27 4.23
CA GLY A 280 -18.50 -14.15 3.51
C GLY A 280 -17.09 -13.83 4.04
N ILE A 281 -16.93 -13.80 5.37
CA ILE A 281 -15.62 -13.60 6.01
C ILE A 281 -14.67 -14.76 5.67
N LEU A 282 -15.13 -16.02 5.80
CA LEU A 282 -14.34 -17.21 5.46
C LEU A 282 -13.95 -17.21 3.98
N GLY A 283 -14.87 -16.81 3.08
CA GLY A 283 -14.59 -16.66 1.65
C GLY A 283 -13.46 -15.68 1.38
N LYS A 284 -13.39 -14.57 2.11
CA LYS A 284 -12.27 -13.61 1.99
C LYS A 284 -10.94 -14.24 2.40
N TYR A 285 -10.89 -14.97 3.53
CA TYR A 285 -9.66 -15.69 3.94
C TYR A 285 -9.26 -16.76 2.94
N LEU A 286 -10.24 -17.51 2.42
CA LEU A 286 -9.99 -18.54 1.40
C LEU A 286 -9.39 -17.90 0.12
N THR A 287 -9.91 -16.75 -0.29
CA THR A 287 -9.36 -16.01 -1.43
C THR A 287 -7.91 -15.60 -1.18
N MET A 288 -7.58 -15.12 0.03
CA MET A 288 -6.21 -14.77 0.39
C MET A 288 -5.28 -16.00 0.35
N LEU A 289 -5.71 -17.13 0.93
CA LEU A 289 -4.96 -18.39 0.88
C LEU A 289 -4.76 -18.87 -0.55
N LEU A 290 -5.79 -18.82 -1.39
CA LEU A 290 -5.68 -19.20 -2.81
C LEU A 290 -4.68 -18.31 -3.55
N THR A 291 -4.69 -17.01 -3.29
CA THR A 291 -3.73 -16.07 -3.88
C THR A 291 -2.30 -16.42 -3.46
N GLU A 292 -2.10 -16.82 -2.21
CA GLU A 292 -0.81 -17.25 -1.67
C GLU A 292 -0.32 -18.55 -2.34
N VAL A 293 -1.20 -19.56 -2.38
CA VAL A 293 -0.87 -20.88 -2.95
C VAL A 293 -0.63 -20.82 -4.47
N GLN A 294 -1.42 -20.03 -5.21
CA GLN A 294 -1.30 -19.91 -6.67
C GLN A 294 0.01 -19.27 -7.14
N ASN A 295 0.76 -18.67 -6.25
CA ASN A 295 2.05 -18.04 -6.55
C ASN A 295 2.03 -17.09 -7.77
N ARG A 296 0.91 -16.39 -8.01
CA ARG A 296 0.77 -15.43 -9.11
C ARG A 296 1.71 -14.25 -8.90
N PRO A 297 2.39 -13.78 -9.97
CA PRO A 297 3.23 -12.60 -9.87
C PRO A 297 2.39 -11.38 -9.46
N SER A 298 2.95 -10.52 -8.60
CA SER A 298 2.26 -9.32 -8.14
C SER A 298 2.11 -8.28 -9.24
N TYR A 299 2.95 -8.33 -10.28
CA TYR A 299 2.95 -7.45 -11.45
C TYR A 299 3.46 -8.21 -12.67
N ILE A 300 3.14 -7.69 -13.84
CA ILE A 300 3.66 -8.20 -15.12
C ILE A 300 4.25 -7.03 -15.90
N VAL A 301 5.53 -7.14 -16.21
CA VAL A 301 6.26 -6.18 -17.05
C VAL A 301 5.96 -6.43 -18.52
N ARG A 302 5.58 -5.37 -19.25
CA ARG A 302 5.38 -5.40 -20.70
C ARG A 302 6.68 -5.12 -21.43
N SER A 303 7.37 -4.05 -21.06
CA SER A 303 8.65 -3.65 -21.65
C SER A 303 9.50 -2.89 -20.63
N VAL A 304 10.81 -2.93 -20.84
CA VAL A 304 11.80 -2.13 -20.14
C VAL A 304 12.50 -1.28 -21.20
N GLU A 305 12.33 0.03 -21.10
CA GLU A 305 12.95 0.97 -22.02
C GLU A 305 14.05 1.70 -21.28
N ARG A 306 15.28 1.61 -21.78
CA ARG A 306 16.41 2.38 -21.27
C ARG A 306 16.58 3.61 -22.12
N ILE A 307 16.50 4.75 -21.49
CA ILE A 307 16.73 6.03 -22.13
C ILE A 307 18.21 6.35 -22.01
N ASN A 308 18.95 6.17 -23.09
CA ASN A 308 20.33 6.59 -23.18
C ASN A 308 20.42 7.99 -23.80
N LYS A 309 21.31 8.83 -23.26
CA LYS A 309 21.52 10.21 -23.73
C LYS A 309 21.99 10.29 -25.17
N ASN A 310 22.49 9.17 -25.73
CA ASN A 310 23.11 9.07 -27.06
C ASN A 310 22.18 8.55 -28.16
N ASP A 311 20.94 8.16 -27.81
CA ASP A 311 19.88 7.77 -28.74
C ASP A 311 18.92 8.96 -28.95
#